data_e1e218a18a98857ed2c6d8643f800f7c
#
_entry.id   e1e218a18a98857ed2c6d8643f800f7c
#
_cell.length_a   1.000
_cell.length_b   1.000
_cell.length_c   1.000
_cell.angle_alpha   90.00
_cell.angle_beta   90.00
_cell.angle_gamma   90.00
#
_symmetry.space_group_name_H-M   'P 1'
#
loop_
_entity.id
_entity.type
_entity.pdbx_description
1 polymer ?
#
loop_
_entity_poly.entity_id
_entity_poly.type
_entity_poly.pdbx_seq_one_letter_code
_entity_poly.pdbx_strand_id
1 'polypeptide(L)'
;MTYGNETNPDQEKIEAAFEMLVSAQNAVSHVMTHNSMRDHISMRDLLRIAKGPKNDADHTLLLRVNDDFMARRQLRAILQSQSLASQPQQAAAASTREDVIQWRSGSAFDLNLIASSKNDGLFYLQLRLKENEDMARISKAEVLFAESSGKFFSLPLPKIMDGITQLMIKDGHPMLDAFHDPEAEFFIR
;
A
#
# COMPACT_ATOMS: atom_id res chain seq x y z
N MET A 1 46.60 -0.57 58.17
CA MET A 1 45.17 -0.75 58.06
C MET A 1 44.79 -0.44 56.65
N THR A 2 44.60 -1.46 55.83
CA THR A 2 44.23 -1.37 54.40
C THR A 2 42.73 -1.57 54.34
N TYR A 3 41.98 -0.53 53.98
CA TYR A 3 40.57 -0.64 53.72
C TYR A 3 40.36 -1.30 52.33
N GLY A 4 39.94 -2.54 52.33
CA GLY A 4 39.52 -3.20 51.11
C GLY A 4 38.21 -2.56 50.65
N ASN A 5 38.24 -2.07 49.43
CA ASN A 5 37.05 -1.55 48.74
C ASN A 5 36.24 -2.79 48.30
N GLU A 6 35.25 -3.23 49.07
CA GLU A 6 34.28 -4.25 48.64
C GLU A 6 33.30 -3.57 47.67
N THR A 7 33.53 -3.79 46.40
CA THR A 7 32.56 -3.42 45.36
C THR A 7 31.26 -4.19 45.61
N ASN A 8 30.17 -3.47 45.72
CA ASN A 8 28.85 -4.04 45.95
C ASN A 8 28.45 -4.87 44.67
N PRO A 9 28.17 -6.19 44.81
CA PRO A 9 27.86 -7.07 43.67
C PRO A 9 26.61 -6.63 42.89
N ASP A 10 25.74 -5.83 43.46
CA ASP A 10 24.57 -5.30 42.78
C ASP A 10 24.95 -4.08 41.88
N GLN A 11 26.01 -3.36 42.26
CA GLN A 11 26.50 -2.23 41.47
C GLN A 11 27.19 -2.70 40.18
N GLU A 12 27.96 -3.80 40.22
CA GLU A 12 28.55 -4.43 39.04
C GLU A 12 27.47 -4.93 38.05
N LYS A 13 26.38 -5.50 38.55
CA LYS A 13 25.26 -5.92 37.70
C LYS A 13 24.53 -4.76 37.05
N ILE A 14 24.39 -3.64 37.75
CA ILE A 14 23.77 -2.42 37.20
C ILE A 14 24.67 -1.80 36.14
N GLU A 15 25.98 -1.73 36.36
CA GLU A 15 26.95 -1.21 35.37
C GLU A 15 26.99 -2.10 34.11
N ALA A 16 27.04 -3.41 34.28
CA ALA A 16 27.00 -4.35 33.14
C ALA A 16 25.69 -4.25 32.33
N ALA A 17 24.55 -4.09 33.02
CA ALA A 17 23.26 -3.88 32.35
C ALA A 17 23.20 -2.56 31.59
N PHE A 18 23.78 -1.49 32.15
CA PHE A 18 23.86 -0.20 31.50
C PHE A 18 24.79 -0.20 30.27
N GLU A 19 25.95 -0.85 30.36
CA GLU A 19 26.86 -1.04 29.22
C GLU A 19 26.20 -1.85 28.08
N MET A 20 25.44 -2.90 28.40
CA MET A 20 24.66 -3.66 27.40
C MET A 20 23.62 -2.77 26.73
N LEU A 21 22.94 -1.92 27.50
CA LEU A 21 21.89 -1.03 26.97
C LEU A 21 22.48 0.04 26.06
N VAL A 22 23.61 0.65 26.44
CA VAL A 22 24.35 1.64 25.64
C VAL A 22 24.91 0.99 24.36
N SER A 23 25.44 -0.24 24.46
CA SER A 23 25.95 -1.00 23.32
C SER A 23 24.83 -1.35 22.34
N ALA A 24 23.66 -1.79 22.83
CA ALA A 24 22.48 -2.08 22.02
C ALA A 24 21.96 -0.80 21.33
N GLN A 25 21.94 0.32 22.06
CA GLN A 25 21.50 1.62 21.50
C GLN A 25 22.45 2.13 20.44
N ASN A 26 23.75 1.96 20.62
CA ASN A 26 24.78 2.29 19.61
C ASN A 26 24.70 1.38 18.39
N ALA A 27 24.45 0.08 18.56
CA ALA A 27 24.24 -0.85 17.45
C ALA A 27 23.01 -0.49 16.61
N VAL A 28 21.88 -0.14 17.27
CA VAL A 28 20.66 0.34 16.60
C VAL A 28 20.93 1.67 15.87
N SER A 29 21.66 2.58 16.48
CA SER A 29 22.03 3.86 15.87
C SER A 29 22.96 3.67 14.66
N HIS A 30 23.91 2.74 14.72
CA HIS A 30 24.79 2.36 13.59
C HIS A 30 24.01 1.72 12.45
N VAL A 31 23.05 0.85 12.74
CA VAL A 31 22.17 0.26 11.70
C VAL A 31 21.29 1.32 11.06
N MET A 32 20.81 2.29 11.84
CA MET A 32 20.02 3.41 11.31
C MET A 32 20.88 4.38 10.47
N THR A 33 22.12 4.66 10.85
CA THR A 33 23.01 5.53 10.05
C THR A 33 23.52 4.86 8.78
N HIS A 34 23.76 3.57 8.77
CA HIS A 34 24.10 2.83 7.53
C HIS A 34 22.90 2.66 6.58
N ASN A 35 21.66 2.65 7.10
CA ASN A 35 20.46 2.67 6.28
C ASN A 35 20.11 4.08 5.75
N SER A 36 20.70 5.14 6.31
CA SER A 36 20.45 6.53 5.87
C SER A 36 21.13 6.90 4.55
N MET A 37 22.03 6.05 4.00
CA MET A 37 22.54 6.18 2.63
C MET A 37 21.67 5.49 1.57
N ARG A 38 20.63 4.76 1.95
CA ARG A 38 19.58 4.39 1.00
C ARG A 38 18.72 5.64 0.80
N ASP A 39 18.64 6.11 -0.45
CA ASP A 39 17.81 7.23 -0.88
C ASP A 39 16.47 7.28 -0.12
N HIS A 40 16.39 8.12 0.88
CA HIS A 40 15.22 8.24 1.75
C HIS A 40 14.03 8.71 0.90
N ILE A 41 12.94 7.93 0.91
CA ILE A 41 11.71 8.32 0.22
C ILE A 41 11.09 9.48 1.01
N SER A 42 11.03 10.66 0.41
CA SER A 42 10.51 11.85 1.08
C SER A 42 8.97 11.85 1.12
N MET A 43 8.39 12.56 2.07
CA MET A 43 6.95 12.80 2.13
C MET A 43 6.43 13.47 0.85
N ARG A 44 7.23 14.36 0.24
CA ARG A 44 6.90 15.00 -1.05
C ARG A 44 6.78 13.97 -2.17
N ASP A 45 7.65 12.96 -2.20
CA ASP A 45 7.61 11.89 -3.17
C ASP A 45 6.39 11.01 -2.97
N LEU A 46 6.05 10.67 -1.73
CA LEU A 46 4.83 9.92 -1.41
C LEU A 46 3.56 10.67 -1.82
N LEU A 47 3.48 11.98 -1.54
CA LEU A 47 2.36 12.82 -1.98
C LEU A 47 2.27 12.91 -3.51
N ARG A 48 3.40 12.90 -4.22
CA ARG A 48 3.45 12.88 -5.68
C ARG A 48 2.91 11.58 -6.23
N ILE A 49 3.39 10.42 -5.72
CA ILE A 49 2.91 9.09 -6.12
C ILE A 49 1.43 8.93 -5.81
N ALA A 50 0.99 9.37 -4.64
CA ALA A 50 -0.40 9.27 -4.25
C ALA A 50 -1.36 10.01 -5.19
N LYS A 51 -0.89 10.92 -6.03
CA LYS A 51 -1.66 11.56 -7.12
C LYS A 51 -1.72 10.72 -8.41
N GLY A 52 -1.08 9.56 -8.40
CA GLY A 52 -0.88 8.67 -9.53
C GLY A 52 0.50 8.83 -10.17
N PRO A 53 1.23 7.73 -10.34
CA PRO A 53 2.48 7.71 -11.11
C PRO A 53 2.23 8.20 -12.54
N LYS A 54 3.04 9.18 -13.00
CA LYS A 54 2.87 9.80 -14.32
C LYS A 54 3.97 9.45 -15.33
N ASN A 55 5.08 8.91 -14.84
CA ASN A 55 6.26 8.58 -15.65
C ASN A 55 7.01 7.38 -15.04
N ASP A 56 8.00 6.87 -15.74
CA ASP A 56 8.79 5.71 -15.34
C ASP A 56 9.51 5.93 -13.99
N ALA A 57 9.95 7.16 -13.70
CA ALA A 57 10.58 7.48 -12.42
C ALA A 57 9.59 7.35 -11.25
N ASP A 58 8.33 7.72 -11.45
CA ASP A 58 7.28 7.55 -10.45
C ASP A 58 6.93 6.06 -10.25
N HIS A 59 6.89 5.28 -11.33
CA HIS A 59 6.69 3.82 -11.23
C HIS A 59 7.86 3.16 -10.50
N THR A 60 9.11 3.53 -10.81
CA THR A 60 10.29 3.05 -10.10
C THR A 60 10.24 3.43 -8.62
N LEU A 61 9.79 4.65 -8.31
CA LEU A 61 9.64 5.09 -6.93
C LEU A 61 8.53 4.30 -6.19
N LEU A 62 7.42 3.99 -6.85
CA LEU A 62 6.38 3.14 -6.27
C LEU A 62 6.90 1.72 -5.95
N LEU A 63 7.76 1.15 -6.81
CA LEU A 63 8.43 -0.11 -6.52
C LEU A 63 9.32 0.00 -5.28
N ARG A 64 10.10 1.08 -5.14
CA ARG A 64 10.90 1.34 -3.93
C ARG A 64 10.04 1.51 -2.68
N VAL A 65 8.88 2.18 -2.80
CA VAL A 65 7.90 2.28 -1.71
C VAL A 65 7.44 0.88 -1.29
N ASN A 66 7.21 -0.03 -2.23
CA ASN A 66 6.82 -1.40 -1.94
C ASN A 66 7.88 -2.21 -1.17
N ASP A 67 9.15 -1.82 -1.26
CA ASP A 67 10.24 -2.46 -0.53
C ASP A 67 10.52 -1.80 0.84
N ASP A 68 9.92 -0.63 1.13
CA ASP A 68 10.10 0.10 2.37
C ASP A 68 8.81 0.08 3.21
N PHE A 69 8.86 -0.61 4.36
CA PHE A 69 7.70 -0.75 5.26
C PHE A 69 7.15 0.59 5.75
N MET A 70 8.03 1.54 6.10
CA MET A 70 7.61 2.85 6.61
C MET A 70 6.98 3.71 5.50
N ALA A 71 7.57 3.69 4.31
CA ALA A 71 7.02 4.38 3.15
C ALA A 71 5.65 3.82 2.74
N ARG A 72 5.48 2.49 2.76
CA ARG A 72 4.17 1.85 2.52
C ARG A 72 3.12 2.32 3.51
N ARG A 73 3.44 2.29 4.80
CA ARG A 73 2.53 2.73 5.86
C ARG A 73 2.12 4.19 5.69
N GLN A 74 3.07 5.05 5.32
CA GLN A 74 2.81 6.46 5.05
C GLN A 74 1.95 6.65 3.80
N LEU A 75 2.26 5.93 2.70
CA LEU A 75 1.46 5.98 1.47
C LEU A 75 0.02 5.53 1.73
N ARG A 76 -0.17 4.45 2.49
CA ARG A 76 -1.50 3.98 2.92
C ARG A 76 -2.27 5.07 3.65
N ALA A 77 -1.65 5.71 4.64
CA ALA A 77 -2.27 6.80 5.40
C ALA A 77 -2.67 7.97 4.50
N ILE A 78 -1.84 8.33 3.51
CA ILE A 78 -2.14 9.37 2.53
C ILE A 78 -3.34 8.95 1.67
N LEU A 79 -3.35 7.72 1.14
CA LEU A 79 -4.45 7.23 0.32
C LEU A 79 -5.75 7.17 1.11
N GLN A 80 -5.74 6.65 2.33
CA GLN A 80 -6.93 6.62 3.21
C GLN A 80 -7.48 8.01 3.52
N SER A 81 -6.61 9.01 3.71
CA SER A 81 -7.03 10.36 4.06
C SER A 81 -7.43 11.23 2.87
N GLN A 82 -6.89 10.97 1.68
CA GLN A 82 -7.00 11.86 0.53
C GLN A 82 -7.68 11.24 -0.69
N SER A 83 -8.04 9.95 -0.67
CA SER A 83 -8.78 9.34 -1.78
C SER A 83 -10.18 9.92 -1.90
N LEU A 84 -10.68 9.96 -3.11
CA LEU A 84 -12.05 10.39 -3.40
C LEU A 84 -13.05 9.36 -2.87
N ALA A 85 -12.69 8.08 -2.97
CA ALA A 85 -13.38 6.96 -2.35
C ALA A 85 -12.43 5.79 -2.13
N SER A 86 -12.74 4.91 -1.18
CA SER A 86 -12.04 3.67 -0.93
C SER A 86 -13.02 2.50 -0.82
N GLN A 87 -12.52 1.33 -1.18
CA GLN A 87 -13.21 0.07 -1.00
C GLN A 87 -12.37 -0.76 -0.03
N PRO A 88 -12.80 -0.91 1.24
CA PRO A 88 -12.07 -1.68 2.22
C PRO A 88 -12.03 -3.16 1.84
N GLN A 89 -11.19 -3.91 2.53
CA GLN A 89 -11.14 -5.36 2.44
C GLN A 89 -12.56 -5.94 2.48
N GLN A 90 -12.89 -6.77 1.51
CA GLN A 90 -14.13 -7.53 1.59
C GLN A 90 -13.94 -8.55 2.69
N ALA A 91 -14.72 -8.45 3.77
CA ALA A 91 -14.89 -9.59 4.66
C ALA A 91 -15.28 -10.75 3.75
N ALA A 92 -14.45 -11.80 3.73
CA ALA A 92 -14.72 -12.98 2.95
C ALA A 92 -16.14 -13.45 3.30
N ALA A 93 -17.10 -13.09 2.50
CA ALA A 93 -18.36 -13.81 2.48
C ALA A 93 -17.92 -15.24 2.19
N ALA A 94 -18.12 -16.13 3.17
CA ALA A 94 -17.69 -17.51 3.12
C ALA A 94 -18.28 -18.20 1.87
N SER A 95 -17.69 -17.90 0.73
CA SER A 95 -17.86 -18.65 -0.50
C SER A 95 -16.93 -19.83 -0.35
N THR A 96 -17.53 -20.92 0.02
CA THR A 96 -16.96 -22.23 -0.11
C THR A 96 -16.40 -22.38 -1.51
N ARG A 97 -15.06 -22.49 -1.59
CA ARG A 97 -14.29 -23.06 -2.71
C ARG A 97 -14.20 -22.26 -4.02
N GLU A 98 -12.97 -21.94 -4.37
CA GLU A 98 -12.42 -21.85 -5.74
C GLU A 98 -13.03 -20.84 -6.72
N ASP A 99 -14.02 -20.06 -6.36
CA ASP A 99 -14.55 -19.06 -7.27
C ASP A 99 -13.65 -17.83 -7.29
N VAL A 100 -12.97 -17.65 -8.41
CA VAL A 100 -12.20 -16.44 -8.72
C VAL A 100 -13.10 -15.23 -8.54
N ILE A 101 -12.70 -14.29 -7.68
CA ILE A 101 -13.48 -13.07 -7.43
C ILE A 101 -13.62 -12.32 -8.76
N GLN A 102 -14.84 -12.18 -9.26
CA GLN A 102 -15.14 -11.41 -10.48
C GLN A 102 -15.80 -10.07 -10.19
N TRP A 103 -16.26 -9.87 -8.95
CA TRP A 103 -16.99 -8.68 -8.54
C TRP A 103 -16.59 -8.22 -7.16
N ARG A 104 -16.36 -6.92 -7.02
CA ARG A 104 -16.10 -6.26 -5.74
C ARG A 104 -17.05 -5.09 -5.57
N SER A 105 -17.77 -5.06 -4.44
CA SER A 105 -18.72 -4.00 -4.14
C SER A 105 -18.27 -3.17 -2.96
N GLY A 106 -18.23 -1.85 -3.11
CA GLY A 106 -17.96 -0.88 -2.07
C GLY A 106 -19.12 0.06 -1.81
N SER A 107 -18.97 1.02 -0.91
CA SER A 107 -20.00 2.02 -0.63
C SER A 107 -20.17 3.05 -1.76
N ALA A 108 -19.08 3.41 -2.44
CA ALA A 108 -19.06 4.48 -3.44
C ALA A 108 -18.90 3.97 -4.87
N PHE A 109 -18.28 2.81 -5.08
CA PHE A 109 -18.07 2.23 -6.39
C PHE A 109 -18.01 0.71 -6.34
N ASP A 110 -18.25 0.10 -7.47
CA ASP A 110 -18.08 -1.32 -7.72
C ASP A 110 -16.99 -1.54 -8.75
N LEU A 111 -16.27 -2.65 -8.61
CA LEU A 111 -15.30 -3.15 -9.58
C LEU A 111 -15.77 -4.48 -10.12
N ASN A 112 -15.72 -4.66 -11.44
CA ASN A 112 -16.08 -5.89 -12.12
C ASN A 112 -14.97 -6.30 -13.08
N LEU A 113 -14.57 -7.55 -13.05
CA LEU A 113 -13.56 -8.12 -13.94
C LEU A 113 -14.24 -9.04 -14.97
N ILE A 114 -14.07 -8.71 -16.24
CA ILE A 114 -14.71 -9.42 -17.36
C ILE A 114 -13.63 -9.96 -18.28
N ALA A 115 -13.56 -11.26 -18.48
CA ALA A 115 -12.66 -11.84 -19.47
C ALA A 115 -13.06 -11.42 -20.89
N SER A 116 -12.08 -11.12 -21.74
CA SER A 116 -12.34 -10.81 -23.13
C SER A 116 -12.80 -12.07 -23.89
N SER A 117 -13.92 -11.98 -24.57
CA SER A 117 -14.40 -13.08 -25.43
C SER A 117 -13.65 -13.22 -26.75
N LYS A 118 -12.83 -12.22 -27.12
CA LYS A 118 -12.13 -12.16 -28.41
C LYS A 118 -10.63 -12.41 -28.32
N ASN A 119 -10.04 -12.16 -27.16
CA ASN A 119 -8.60 -12.24 -26.96
C ASN A 119 -8.31 -12.96 -25.64
N ASP A 120 -7.73 -14.14 -25.73
CA ASP A 120 -7.29 -14.89 -24.56
C ASP A 120 -6.20 -14.08 -23.80
N GLY A 121 -6.27 -14.12 -22.46
CA GLY A 121 -5.33 -13.41 -21.61
C GLY A 121 -5.57 -11.90 -21.51
N LEU A 122 -6.71 -11.39 -21.98
CA LEU A 122 -7.15 -10.01 -21.77
C LEU A 122 -8.39 -9.96 -20.89
N PHE A 123 -8.38 -8.99 -19.98
CA PHE A 123 -9.47 -8.71 -19.06
C PHE A 123 -9.89 -7.25 -19.15
N TYR A 124 -11.15 -6.99 -18.91
CA TYR A 124 -11.69 -5.65 -18.74
C TYR A 124 -12.02 -5.44 -17.28
N LEU A 125 -11.30 -4.51 -16.63
CA LEU A 125 -11.65 -4.02 -15.31
C LEU A 125 -12.60 -2.84 -15.49
N GLN A 126 -13.86 -3.05 -15.15
CA GLN A 126 -14.88 -2.03 -15.17
C GLN A 126 -15.07 -1.44 -13.77
N LEU A 127 -15.01 -0.12 -13.67
CA LEU A 127 -15.35 0.64 -12.47
C LEU A 127 -16.70 1.31 -12.71
N ARG A 128 -17.63 1.11 -11.78
CA ARG A 128 -18.96 1.73 -11.79
C ARG A 128 -19.16 2.51 -10.50
N LEU A 129 -19.41 3.80 -10.62
CA LEU A 129 -19.78 4.64 -9.47
C LEU A 129 -21.22 4.34 -9.05
N LYS A 130 -21.46 4.36 -7.75
CA LYS A 130 -22.81 4.31 -7.18
C LYS A 130 -23.40 5.72 -7.17
N GLU A 131 -24.70 5.79 -7.41
CA GLU A 131 -25.42 7.05 -7.29
C GLU A 131 -25.44 7.50 -5.83
N ASN A 132 -24.64 8.50 -5.53
CA ASN A 132 -24.57 9.16 -4.23
C ASN A 132 -24.18 10.63 -4.40
N GLU A 133 -24.22 11.41 -3.32
CA GLU A 133 -23.91 12.85 -3.31
C GLU A 133 -22.47 13.14 -3.78
N ASP A 134 -21.56 12.19 -3.64
CA ASP A 134 -20.16 12.33 -4.02
C ASP A 134 -19.87 11.97 -5.49
N MET A 135 -20.83 11.45 -6.25
CA MET A 135 -20.61 10.96 -7.61
C MET A 135 -19.94 11.99 -8.52
N ALA A 136 -20.37 13.26 -8.46
CA ALA A 136 -19.79 14.34 -9.26
C ALA A 136 -18.31 14.63 -8.91
N ARG A 137 -17.92 14.40 -7.66
CA ARG A 137 -16.53 14.54 -7.20
C ARG A 137 -15.71 13.32 -7.63
N ILE A 138 -16.25 12.13 -7.42
CA ILE A 138 -15.57 10.85 -7.70
C ILE A 138 -15.41 10.65 -9.22
N SER A 139 -16.31 11.20 -10.05
CA SER A 139 -16.19 11.12 -11.52
C SER A 139 -14.96 11.82 -12.10
N LYS A 140 -14.23 12.59 -11.28
CA LYS A 140 -12.97 13.26 -11.64
C LYS A 140 -11.74 12.40 -11.29
N ALA A 141 -11.95 11.19 -10.81
CA ALA A 141 -10.84 10.31 -10.46
C ALA A 141 -9.99 9.96 -11.70
N GLU A 142 -8.67 9.99 -11.52
CA GLU A 142 -7.69 9.75 -12.59
C GLU A 142 -6.90 8.46 -12.36
N VAL A 143 -6.95 7.90 -11.16
CA VAL A 143 -6.12 6.74 -10.79
C VAL A 143 -6.87 5.78 -9.87
N LEU A 144 -6.74 4.49 -10.15
CA LEU A 144 -7.09 3.39 -9.28
C LEU A 144 -5.81 2.86 -8.61
N PHE A 145 -5.80 2.82 -7.28
CA PHE A 145 -4.80 2.11 -6.51
C PHE A 145 -5.39 0.83 -5.94
N ALA A 146 -4.55 -0.18 -5.80
CA ALA A 146 -4.81 -1.37 -5.00
C ALA A 146 -3.67 -1.57 -4.01
N GLU A 147 -3.99 -1.94 -2.78
CA GLU A 147 -3.05 -2.48 -1.80
C GLU A 147 -3.41 -3.95 -1.58
N SER A 148 -2.47 -4.85 -1.86
CA SER A 148 -2.61 -6.29 -1.70
C SER A 148 -1.30 -6.87 -1.21
N SER A 149 -1.35 -7.76 -0.23
CA SER A 149 -0.16 -8.40 0.35
C SER A 149 0.93 -7.40 0.75
N GLY A 150 0.54 -6.21 1.23
CA GLY A 150 1.43 -5.13 1.63
C GLY A 150 2.18 -4.46 0.47
N LYS A 151 1.70 -4.56 -0.76
CA LYS A 151 2.24 -3.87 -1.93
C LYS A 151 1.17 -3.00 -2.58
N PHE A 152 1.61 -1.87 -3.13
CA PHE A 152 0.76 -0.96 -3.88
C PHE A 152 0.91 -1.15 -5.38
N PHE A 153 -0.20 -1.15 -6.06
CA PHE A 153 -0.32 -1.15 -7.51
C PHE A 153 -1.18 0.03 -7.93
N SER A 154 -0.93 0.57 -9.11
CA SER A 154 -1.73 1.69 -9.63
C SER A 154 -2.02 1.51 -11.11
N LEU A 155 -3.21 1.95 -11.52
CA LEU A 155 -3.63 2.03 -12.90
C LEU A 155 -4.21 3.41 -13.18
N PRO A 156 -3.82 4.07 -14.28
CA PRO A 156 -4.49 5.29 -14.73
C PRO A 156 -5.92 4.95 -15.14
N LEU A 157 -6.88 5.73 -14.66
CA LEU A 157 -8.28 5.59 -15.03
C LEU A 157 -8.56 6.44 -16.29
N PRO A 158 -9.19 5.88 -17.31
CA PRO A 158 -9.80 6.67 -18.37
C PRO A 158 -10.90 7.55 -17.77
N LYS A 159 -11.26 8.60 -18.48
CA LYS A 159 -12.34 9.49 -18.05
C LYS A 159 -13.60 8.69 -17.73
N ILE A 160 -14.14 8.92 -16.55
CA ILE A 160 -15.40 8.33 -16.12
C ILE A 160 -16.54 9.06 -16.84
N MET A 161 -17.35 8.33 -17.59
CA MET A 161 -18.52 8.85 -18.31
C MET A 161 -19.76 8.14 -17.81
N ASP A 162 -20.78 8.90 -17.47
CA ASP A 162 -22.05 8.36 -16.93
C ASP A 162 -21.86 7.39 -15.76
N GLY A 163 -20.85 7.69 -14.92
CA GLY A 163 -20.53 6.88 -13.75
C GLY A 163 -19.76 5.59 -14.05
N ILE A 164 -19.33 5.37 -15.29
CA ILE A 164 -18.63 4.13 -15.68
C ILE A 164 -17.30 4.46 -16.37
N THR A 165 -16.29 3.66 -16.07
CA THR A 165 -15.05 3.60 -16.86
C THR A 165 -14.57 2.17 -16.97
N GLN A 166 -13.74 1.88 -17.96
CA GLN A 166 -13.25 0.54 -18.23
C GLN A 166 -11.79 0.58 -18.69
N LEU A 167 -11.00 -0.33 -18.14
CA LEU A 167 -9.59 -0.51 -18.48
C LEU A 167 -9.38 -1.91 -19.05
N MET A 168 -8.44 -2.04 -19.95
CA MET A 168 -7.98 -3.33 -20.43
C MET A 168 -6.72 -3.73 -19.68
N ILE A 169 -6.71 -4.92 -19.10
CA ILE A 169 -5.60 -5.48 -18.32
C ILE A 169 -5.19 -6.81 -18.97
N LYS A 170 -3.88 -7.01 -19.12
CA LYS A 170 -3.33 -8.28 -19.61
C LYS A 170 -3.20 -9.27 -18.46
N ASP A 171 -3.28 -10.54 -18.80
CA ASP A 171 -2.94 -11.62 -17.88
C ASP A 171 -1.54 -11.44 -17.29
N GLY A 172 -1.35 -11.84 -16.02
CA GLY A 172 -0.11 -11.62 -15.28
C GLY A 172 0.13 -10.17 -14.81
N HIS A 173 -0.81 -9.25 -15.04
CA HIS A 173 -0.69 -7.90 -14.50
C HIS A 173 -0.99 -7.91 -12.98
N PRO A 174 -0.14 -7.31 -12.12
CA PRO A 174 -0.28 -7.40 -10.67
C PRO A 174 -1.63 -6.90 -10.11
N MET A 175 -2.32 -6.03 -10.84
CA MET A 175 -3.66 -5.57 -10.47
C MET A 175 -4.71 -6.70 -10.52
N LEU A 176 -4.50 -7.74 -11.35
CA LEU A 176 -5.40 -8.90 -11.37
C LEU A 176 -5.25 -9.72 -10.09
N ASP A 177 -4.00 -9.96 -9.67
CA ASP A 177 -3.73 -10.66 -8.42
C ASP A 177 -4.34 -9.90 -7.23
N ALA A 178 -4.16 -8.57 -7.20
CA ALA A 178 -4.78 -7.72 -6.20
C ALA A 178 -6.32 -7.77 -6.28
N PHE A 179 -6.89 -7.86 -7.47
CA PHE A 179 -8.35 -7.95 -7.63
C PHE A 179 -8.90 -9.26 -7.05
N HIS A 180 -8.17 -10.37 -7.17
CA HIS A 180 -8.57 -11.67 -6.64
C HIS A 180 -8.24 -11.87 -5.15
N ASP A 181 -7.41 -11.00 -4.56
CA ASP A 181 -7.07 -11.04 -3.14
C ASP A 181 -8.21 -10.43 -2.29
N PRO A 182 -8.94 -11.23 -1.48
CA PRO A 182 -10.05 -10.72 -0.66
C PRO A 182 -9.60 -9.67 0.36
N GLU A 183 -8.31 -9.67 0.73
CA GLU A 183 -7.74 -8.72 1.68
C GLU A 183 -7.29 -7.41 1.00
N ALA A 184 -7.34 -7.33 -0.32
CA ALA A 184 -6.94 -6.12 -1.00
C ALA A 184 -7.90 -4.96 -0.74
N GLU A 185 -7.33 -3.78 -0.56
CA GLU A 185 -8.03 -2.51 -0.42
C GLU A 185 -7.84 -1.68 -1.70
N PHE A 186 -8.91 -1.06 -2.19
CA PHE A 186 -8.89 -0.25 -3.40
C PHE A 186 -9.19 1.21 -3.09
N PHE A 187 -8.48 2.10 -3.77
CA PHE A 187 -8.63 3.56 -3.62
C PHE A 187 -8.76 4.19 -4.99
N ILE A 188 -9.69 5.13 -5.15
CA ILE A 188 -9.80 5.96 -6.35
C ILE A 188 -9.46 7.41 -6.04
N ARG A 189 -8.71 8.02 -6.97
CA ARG A 189 -8.16 9.35 -6.76
C ARG A 189 -8.08 10.17 -8.05
#